data_81b0be7e04ea662d3d856f09da8dc254
#
_entry.id   81b0be7e04ea662d3d856f09da8dc254
#
_cell.length_a   1.000
_cell.length_b   1.000
_cell.length_c   1.000
_cell.angle_alpha   90.00
_cell.angle_beta   90.00
_cell.angle_gamma   90.00
#
_symmetry.space_group_name_H-M   'P 1'
#
loop_
_entity.id
_entity.type
_entity.pdbx_description
1 polymer ?
#
loop_
_entity_poly.entity_id
_entity_poly.type
_entity_poly.pdbx_seq_one_letter_code
_entity_poly.pdbx_strand_id
1 'polypeptide(L)'
;MNKEKQQVYNEVLAEVLDRFGLTAERMFKCNCAECVEARTSLVITLHDMGFSDGDIAELTQKMRRCSVCLIRNRYSEANAPWTVRHCIDALRSKGCGQ
;
A
#
# COMPACT_ATOMS: atom_id res chain seq x y z
N MET A 1 11.08 -14.94 -2.99
CA MET A 1 10.14 -14.32 -2.02
C MET A 1 9.48 -15.41 -1.21
N ASN A 2 9.43 -15.31 0.10
CA ASN A 2 8.80 -16.35 0.89
C ASN A 2 7.28 -16.20 0.95
N LYS A 3 6.60 -17.30 1.34
CA LYS A 3 5.14 -17.34 1.36
C LYS A 3 4.53 -16.39 2.38
N GLU A 4 5.24 -16.13 3.48
CA GLU A 4 4.74 -15.23 4.53
C GLU A 4 4.57 -13.81 4.03
N LYS A 5 5.56 -13.31 3.28
CA LYS A 5 5.47 -11.97 2.71
C LYS A 5 4.35 -11.86 1.69
N GLN A 6 4.17 -12.89 0.86
CA GLN A 6 3.09 -12.91 -0.12
C GLN A 6 1.72 -12.90 0.58
N GLN A 7 1.57 -13.67 1.65
CA GLN A 7 0.32 -13.72 2.40
C GLN A 7 0.01 -12.38 3.05
N VAL A 8 1.00 -11.77 3.70
CA VAL A 8 0.84 -10.45 4.32
C VAL A 8 0.44 -9.41 3.27
N TYR A 9 1.11 -9.42 2.13
CA TYR A 9 0.79 -8.53 1.03
C TYR A 9 -0.66 -8.70 0.58
N ASN A 10 -1.11 -9.94 0.40
CA ASN A 10 -2.47 -10.23 -0.03
C ASN A 10 -3.50 -9.71 0.96
N GLU A 11 -3.25 -9.87 2.26
CA GLU A 11 -4.14 -9.39 3.31
C GLU A 11 -4.22 -7.87 3.33
N VAL A 12 -3.07 -7.20 3.26
CA VAL A 12 -3.02 -5.74 3.26
C VAL A 12 -3.70 -5.18 2.01
N LEU A 13 -3.42 -5.78 0.86
CA LEU A 13 -4.03 -5.37 -0.40
C LEU A 13 -5.55 -5.48 -0.34
N ALA A 14 -6.06 -6.61 0.16
CA ALA A 14 -7.50 -6.83 0.28
C ALA A 14 -8.16 -5.76 1.16
N GLU A 15 -7.54 -5.41 2.27
CA GLU A 15 -8.06 -4.38 3.17
C GLU A 15 -8.06 -3.00 2.51
N VAL A 16 -6.99 -2.65 1.81
CA VAL A 16 -6.92 -1.37 1.11
C VAL A 16 -8.00 -1.28 0.04
N LEU A 17 -8.16 -2.34 -0.75
CA LEU A 17 -9.18 -2.37 -1.80
C LEU A 17 -10.58 -2.25 -1.23
N ASP A 18 -10.85 -2.93 -0.12
CA ASP A 18 -12.14 -2.89 0.54
C ASP A 18 -12.45 -1.48 1.06
N ARG A 19 -11.47 -0.83 1.71
CA ARG A 19 -11.67 0.50 2.28
C ARG A 19 -11.89 1.59 1.23
N PHE A 20 -11.26 1.44 0.07
CA PHE A 20 -11.40 2.41 -1.02
C PHE A 20 -12.47 2.01 -2.04
N GLY A 21 -13.03 0.80 -1.92
CA GLY A 21 -14.04 0.31 -2.85
C GLY A 21 -13.49 0.11 -4.26
N LEU A 22 -12.25 -0.34 -4.38
CA LEU A 22 -11.55 -0.49 -5.65
C LEU A 22 -11.23 -1.95 -5.95
N THR A 23 -11.01 -2.24 -7.22
CA THR A 23 -10.43 -3.51 -7.64
C THR A 23 -8.92 -3.33 -7.77
N ALA A 24 -8.17 -4.43 -7.67
CA ALA A 24 -6.72 -4.38 -7.83
C ALA A 24 -6.32 -3.82 -9.19
N GLU A 25 -7.01 -4.24 -10.23
CA GLU A 25 -6.74 -3.77 -11.59
C GLU A 25 -6.91 -2.26 -11.70
N ARG A 26 -8.02 -1.73 -11.20
CA ARG A 26 -8.29 -0.30 -11.22
C ARG A 26 -7.28 0.48 -10.41
N MET A 27 -6.96 -0.01 -9.22
CA MET A 27 -6.02 0.66 -8.33
C MET A 27 -4.65 0.88 -8.98
N PHE A 28 -4.17 -0.08 -9.74
CA PHE A 28 -2.85 0.02 -10.36
C PHE A 28 -2.86 0.68 -11.75
N LYS A 29 -3.99 0.75 -12.41
CA LYS A 29 -4.09 1.34 -13.76
C LYS A 29 -4.59 2.76 -13.77
N CYS A 30 -5.57 3.08 -12.92
CA CYS A 30 -6.18 4.40 -12.90
C CYS A 30 -5.34 5.38 -12.08
N ASN A 31 -5.25 6.63 -12.53
CA ASN A 31 -4.53 7.67 -11.83
C ASN A 31 -5.46 8.68 -11.15
N CYS A 32 -6.70 8.30 -10.88
CA CYS A 32 -7.61 9.17 -10.12
C CYS A 32 -7.14 9.29 -8.67
N ALA A 33 -7.63 10.31 -7.96
CA ALA A 33 -7.22 10.59 -6.60
C ALA A 33 -7.37 9.37 -5.67
N GLU A 34 -8.49 8.66 -5.76
CA GLU A 34 -8.74 7.48 -4.93
C GLU A 34 -7.73 6.38 -5.17
N CYS A 35 -7.38 6.13 -6.44
CA CYS A 35 -6.42 5.09 -6.78
C CYS A 35 -5.02 5.45 -6.30
N VAL A 36 -4.62 6.71 -6.44
CA VAL A 36 -3.33 7.19 -5.95
C VAL A 36 -3.27 7.07 -4.43
N GLU A 37 -4.32 7.46 -3.73
CA GLU A 37 -4.40 7.35 -2.27
C GLU A 37 -4.34 5.89 -1.82
N ALA A 38 -5.04 5.00 -2.51
CA ALA A 38 -5.00 3.57 -2.19
C ALA A 38 -3.60 2.98 -2.36
N ARG A 39 -2.91 3.33 -3.46
CA ARG A 39 -1.53 2.88 -3.68
C ARG A 39 -0.60 3.41 -2.60
N THR A 40 -0.76 4.66 -2.21
CA THR A 40 0.04 5.26 -1.14
C THR A 40 -0.18 4.52 0.17
N SER A 41 -1.43 4.25 0.52
CA SER A 41 -1.77 3.51 1.75
C SER A 41 -1.12 2.12 1.75
N LEU A 42 -1.19 1.42 0.63
CA LEU A 42 -0.59 0.09 0.50
C LEU A 42 0.92 0.14 0.70
N VAL A 43 1.60 1.03 -0.02
CA VAL A 43 3.06 1.15 0.02
C VAL A 43 3.54 1.52 1.42
N ILE A 44 2.93 2.51 2.04
CA ILE A 44 3.37 2.98 3.37
C ILE A 44 3.11 1.89 4.43
N THR A 45 1.97 1.23 4.37
CA THR A 45 1.67 0.15 5.31
C THR A 45 2.68 -0.99 5.19
N LEU A 46 2.98 -1.43 3.98
CA LEU A 46 3.96 -2.50 3.76
C LEU A 46 5.36 -2.08 4.19
N HIS A 47 5.74 -0.84 3.91
CA HIS A 47 7.03 -0.31 4.35
C HIS A 47 7.14 -0.32 5.88
N ASP A 48 6.08 0.07 6.59
CA ASP A 48 6.03 0.04 8.05
C ASP A 48 6.17 -1.37 8.60
N MET A 49 5.77 -2.37 7.85
CA MET A 49 5.89 -3.78 8.22
C MET A 49 7.29 -4.35 7.95
N GLY A 50 8.18 -3.54 7.40
CA GLY A 50 9.56 -3.95 7.12
C GLY A 50 9.83 -4.38 5.69
N PHE A 51 8.87 -4.19 4.78
CA PHE A 51 9.08 -4.53 3.37
C PHE A 51 9.95 -3.45 2.70
N SER A 52 10.94 -3.89 1.94
CA SER A 52 11.77 -2.97 1.17
C SER A 52 11.03 -2.51 -0.09
N ASP A 53 11.53 -1.43 -0.72
CA ASP A 53 10.97 -0.95 -1.97
C ASP A 53 11.00 -2.04 -3.05
N GLY A 54 12.08 -2.82 -3.09
CA GLY A 54 12.21 -3.93 -4.02
C GLY A 54 11.19 -5.04 -3.76
N ASP A 55 10.97 -5.37 -2.49
CA ASP A 55 9.95 -6.37 -2.11
C ASP A 55 8.56 -5.93 -2.54
N ILE A 56 8.21 -4.67 -2.31
CA ILE A 56 6.90 -4.14 -2.66
C ILE A 56 6.72 -4.15 -4.18
N ALA A 57 7.73 -3.71 -4.92
CA ALA A 57 7.69 -3.73 -6.38
C ALA A 57 7.51 -5.14 -6.93
N GLU A 58 8.23 -6.10 -6.37
CA GLU A 58 8.14 -7.50 -6.78
C GLU A 58 6.77 -8.10 -6.47
N LEU A 59 6.23 -7.83 -5.29
CA LEU A 59 4.94 -8.36 -4.89
C LEU A 59 3.80 -7.79 -5.73
N THR A 60 3.82 -6.48 -6.00
CA THR A 60 2.76 -5.84 -6.77
C THR A 60 2.80 -6.25 -8.24
N GLN A 61 4.00 -6.49 -8.78
CA GLN A 61 4.23 -6.78 -10.21
C GLN A 61 3.69 -5.69 -11.15
N LYS A 62 3.10 -4.64 -10.61
CA LYS A 62 2.49 -3.53 -11.36
C LYS A 62 3.26 -2.23 -11.17
N MET A 63 4.06 -2.15 -10.12
CA MET A 63 4.81 -0.95 -9.78
C MET A 63 6.30 -1.23 -9.88
N ARG A 64 7.03 -0.24 -10.36
CA ARG A 64 8.49 -0.32 -10.38
C ARG A 64 9.03 0.13 -9.03
N ARG A 65 10.24 -0.32 -8.70
CA ARG A 65 10.92 0.06 -7.47
C ARG A 65 11.01 1.58 -7.32
N CYS A 66 11.31 2.30 -8.40
CA CYS A 66 11.38 3.76 -8.35
C CYS A 66 10.01 4.39 -8.07
N SER A 67 8.92 3.80 -8.55
CA SER A 67 7.57 4.29 -8.24
C SER A 67 7.25 4.12 -6.76
N VAL A 68 7.61 2.99 -6.18
CA VAL A 68 7.46 2.73 -4.74
C VAL A 68 8.25 3.74 -3.94
N CYS A 69 9.50 3.96 -4.32
CA CYS A 69 10.38 4.93 -3.67
C CYS A 69 9.81 6.34 -3.71
N LEU A 70 9.28 6.76 -4.85
CA LEU A 70 8.65 8.08 -5.01
C LEU A 70 7.45 8.25 -4.09
N ILE A 71 6.59 7.25 -4.01
CA ILE A 71 5.43 7.29 -3.13
C ILE A 71 5.88 7.43 -1.67
N ARG A 72 6.85 6.63 -1.26
CA ARG A 72 7.36 6.65 0.10
C ARG A 72 7.99 8.00 0.45
N ASN A 73 8.77 8.58 -0.48
CA ASN A 73 9.43 9.86 -0.26
C ASN A 73 8.47 11.05 -0.25
N ARG A 74 7.37 10.95 -0.99
CA ARG A 74 6.36 12.02 -1.03
C ARG A 74 5.41 11.97 0.16
N TYR A 75 5.31 10.82 0.80
CA TYR A 75 4.41 10.67 1.93
C TYR A 75 4.90 11.47 3.13
N SER A 76 3.98 12.21 3.76
CA SER A 76 4.24 12.90 5.02
C SER A 76 2.94 12.84 5.82
N GLU A 77 3.02 12.45 7.09
CA GLU A 77 1.84 12.40 7.97
C GLU A 77 1.17 13.76 8.07
N ALA A 78 1.95 14.84 8.04
CA ALA A 78 1.42 16.20 8.13
C ALA A 78 0.61 16.60 6.89
N ASN A 79 0.97 16.07 5.72
CA ASN A 79 0.38 16.47 4.43
C ASN A 79 -0.49 15.38 3.79
N ALA A 80 -0.51 14.19 4.36
CA ALA A 80 -1.26 13.08 3.80
C ALA A 80 -2.76 13.33 3.90
N PRO A 81 -3.55 12.92 2.87
CA PRO A 81 -5.01 12.98 2.96
C PRO A 81 -5.52 12.18 4.15
N TRP A 82 -6.60 12.64 4.74
CA TRP A 82 -7.23 11.96 5.86
C TRP A 82 -7.54 10.49 5.57
N THR A 83 -8.02 10.20 4.36
CA THR A 83 -8.36 8.84 3.94
C THR A 83 -7.16 7.90 3.99
N VAL A 84 -5.99 8.38 3.56
CA VAL A 84 -4.74 7.61 3.59
C VAL A 84 -4.32 7.34 5.04
N ARG A 85 -4.30 8.38 5.87
CA ARG A 85 -3.91 8.27 7.28
C ARG A 85 -4.82 7.33 8.03
N HIS A 86 -6.13 7.45 7.82
CA HIS A 86 -7.12 6.60 8.47
C HIS A 86 -6.94 5.13 8.07
N CYS A 87 -6.71 4.88 6.80
CA CYS A 87 -6.48 3.52 6.29
C CYS A 87 -5.23 2.90 6.92
N ILE A 88 -4.12 3.64 6.95
CA ILE A 88 -2.87 3.17 7.53
C ILE A 88 -3.05 2.86 9.02
N ASP A 89 -3.69 3.76 9.76
CA ASP A 89 -3.93 3.56 11.19
C ASP A 89 -4.79 2.34 11.46
N ALA A 90 -5.84 2.14 10.66
CA ALA A 90 -6.72 0.99 10.80
C ALA A 90 -5.98 -0.32 10.55
N LEU A 91 -5.10 -0.35 9.56
CA LEU A 91 -4.30 -1.53 9.26
C LEU A 91 -3.30 -1.84 10.36
N ARG A 92 -2.70 -0.82 10.95
CA ARG A 92 -1.81 -0.98 12.10
C ARG A 92 -2.56 -1.56 13.30
N SER A 93 -3.77 -1.06 13.55
CA SER A 93 -4.61 -1.52 14.67
C SER A 93 -5.02 -2.98 14.54
N LYS A 94 -5.17 -3.47 13.32
CA LYS A 94 -5.50 -4.87 13.07
C LYS A 94 -4.32 -5.81 13.31
N GLY A 95 -3.11 -5.28 13.41
CA GLY A 95 -1.93 -6.10 13.57
C GLY A 95 -1.58 -6.94 12.35
N CYS A 96 -2.01 -6.52 11.16
CA CYS A 96 -1.68 -7.24 9.93
C CYS A 96 -0.16 -7.39 9.80
N GLY A 97 0.29 -8.60 9.51
CA GLY A 97 1.68 -8.86 9.27
C GLY A 97 2.56 -9.01 10.50
N GLN A 98 1.96 -9.05 11.65
CA GLN A 98 2.72 -9.30 12.88
C GLN A 98 2.89 -10.78 13.14
#